data_11711705ac58baf14f2e488b41d4e1eb
#
_entry.id   11711705ac58baf14f2e488b41d4e1eb
#
_cell.length_a   1.000
_cell.length_b   1.000
_cell.length_c   1.000
_cell.angle_alpha   90.00
_cell.angle_beta   90.00
_cell.angle_gamma   90.00
#
_symmetry.space_group_name_H-M   'P 1'
#
loop_
_entity.id
_entity.type
_entity.pdbx_description
1 polymer ?
#
loop_
_entity_poly.entity_id
_entity_poly.type
_entity_poly.pdbx_seq_one_letter_code
_entity_poly.pdbx_strand_id
1 'polypeptide(L)'
;SDVYKRQTQGLFALETAVNELAEALHMSPVELRFKNMVRQNQVLPAYFNETALSCTLDKCLERVVSMSGWDDASPRKVLPNGHIQSVGLAIAMQGSSVSNVDVASVTIKVNDDGFYTLHIGATDMGTGCDTILAQIAAECLMCSVDDIVTDGVDTDTSPYDSGSYASSTTYLTGNAVVKTCESLIHRMKELAAIKLGLSNTDLDDLEFDGKAITCLQTGKSITVRDLGNGAMFMNGIALEATESCYSPTSPPPYMAGAATIDVDPETGNITLLKYDAVIDCGTVINPSLARVQAEGGIVQAIGMALTENVQYTPTGRLQNNSFMQYRLPTRLDVGPVNVEFEPSYEPNGPFGAKSIGELVIDSPSPAIAHAVYNATGVWVRDLPITAEKLYQAMKHKTV
;
A
#
# COMPACT_ATOMS: atom_id res chain seq x y z
N SER A 1 11.63 -15.46 -7.33
CA SER A 1 12.23 -14.33 -6.55
C SER A 1 11.74 -12.97 -7.05
N ASP A 2 10.99 -12.93 -8.13
CA ASP A 2 10.81 -11.69 -8.87
C ASP A 2 9.43 -11.05 -8.75
N VAL A 3 8.48 -11.80 -8.19
CA VAL A 3 7.10 -11.33 -8.02
C VAL A 3 7.00 -10.16 -7.01
N TYR A 4 7.96 -10.06 -6.08
CA TYR A 4 7.89 -9.08 -4.99
C TYR A 4 8.96 -7.98 -5.04
N LYS A 5 10.02 -8.11 -5.84
CA LYS A 5 11.14 -7.15 -5.84
C LYS A 5 11.38 -6.42 -7.15
N ARG A 6 10.82 -6.90 -8.26
CA ARG A 6 11.00 -6.30 -9.59
C ARG A 6 9.67 -6.17 -10.31
N GLN A 7 8.63 -6.02 -9.55
CA GLN A 7 7.26 -5.98 -10.03
C GLN A 7 7.05 -4.80 -10.98
N THR A 8 7.61 -3.64 -10.67
CA THR A 8 7.52 -2.43 -11.50
C THR A 8 8.00 -2.67 -12.93
N GLN A 9 9.16 -3.35 -13.12
CA GLN A 9 9.66 -3.67 -14.47
C GLN A 9 8.77 -4.70 -15.17
N GLY A 10 8.32 -5.72 -14.42
CA GLY A 10 7.42 -6.75 -14.95
C GLY A 10 6.07 -6.17 -15.39
N LEU A 11 5.49 -5.31 -14.56
CA LEU A 11 4.21 -4.65 -14.86
C LEU A 11 4.33 -3.62 -15.97
N PHE A 12 5.45 -2.91 -16.09
CA PHE A 12 5.72 -2.05 -17.24
C PHE A 12 5.66 -2.86 -18.55
N ALA A 13 6.34 -4.01 -18.61
CA ALA A 13 6.33 -4.86 -19.79
C ALA A 13 4.94 -5.46 -20.06
N LEU A 14 4.27 -5.97 -19.02
CA LEU A 14 2.96 -6.60 -19.13
C LEU A 14 1.89 -5.60 -19.60
N GLU A 15 1.75 -4.48 -18.92
CA GLU A 15 0.73 -3.47 -19.22
C GLU A 15 0.96 -2.80 -20.58
N THR A 16 2.23 -2.60 -20.96
CA THR A 16 2.57 -2.15 -22.33
C THR A 16 2.13 -3.19 -23.36
N ALA A 17 2.41 -4.48 -23.15
CA ALA A 17 1.99 -5.55 -24.05
C ALA A 17 0.46 -5.68 -24.12
N VAL A 18 -0.26 -5.47 -23.01
CA VAL A 18 -1.75 -5.44 -22.99
C VAL A 18 -2.28 -4.30 -23.85
N ASN A 19 -1.69 -3.12 -23.78
CA ASN A 19 -2.07 -1.98 -24.63
C ASN A 19 -1.74 -2.23 -26.11
N GLU A 20 -0.58 -2.81 -26.43
CA GLU A 20 -0.25 -3.23 -27.80
C GLU A 20 -1.20 -4.29 -28.32
N LEU A 21 -1.61 -5.24 -27.47
CA LEU A 21 -2.60 -6.25 -27.83
C LEU A 21 -3.98 -5.64 -28.12
N ALA A 22 -4.41 -4.68 -27.31
CA ALA A 22 -5.66 -3.95 -27.54
C ALA A 22 -5.65 -3.26 -28.91
N GLU A 23 -4.55 -2.59 -29.25
CA GLU A 23 -4.36 -1.96 -30.57
C GLU A 23 -4.41 -3.00 -31.71
N ALA A 24 -3.68 -4.10 -31.57
CA ALA A 24 -3.67 -5.17 -32.58
C ALA A 24 -5.04 -5.86 -32.78
N LEU A 25 -5.85 -5.90 -31.76
CA LEU A 25 -7.22 -6.44 -31.79
C LEU A 25 -8.26 -5.39 -32.23
N HIS A 26 -7.87 -4.15 -32.44
CA HIS A 26 -8.79 -3.01 -32.64
C HIS A 26 -9.86 -2.93 -31.56
N MET A 27 -9.47 -3.16 -30.33
CA MET A 27 -10.33 -3.17 -29.15
C MET A 27 -9.93 -2.04 -28.18
N SER A 28 -10.90 -1.47 -27.48
CA SER A 28 -10.61 -0.55 -26.38
C SER A 28 -9.70 -1.21 -25.34
N PRO A 29 -8.62 -0.55 -24.90
CA PRO A 29 -7.77 -1.07 -23.84
C PRO A 29 -8.53 -1.19 -22.51
N VAL A 30 -9.58 -0.40 -22.32
CA VAL A 30 -10.50 -0.49 -21.17
C VAL A 30 -11.35 -1.76 -21.28
N GLU A 31 -11.97 -1.97 -22.45
CA GLU A 31 -12.79 -3.18 -22.71
C GLU A 31 -11.96 -4.47 -22.57
N LEU A 32 -10.74 -4.49 -23.11
CA LEU A 32 -9.84 -5.65 -22.99
C LEU A 32 -9.55 -5.97 -21.52
N ARG A 33 -9.32 -4.97 -20.68
CA ARG A 33 -9.11 -5.15 -19.25
C ARG A 33 -10.36 -5.66 -18.55
N PHE A 34 -11.53 -5.08 -18.82
CA PHE A 34 -12.80 -5.55 -18.25
C PHE A 34 -13.11 -7.00 -18.57
N LYS A 35 -12.69 -7.51 -19.75
CA LYS A 35 -12.86 -8.92 -20.14
C LYS A 35 -11.91 -9.88 -19.42
N ASN A 36 -10.72 -9.39 -19.00
CA ASN A 36 -9.63 -10.26 -18.54
C ASN A 36 -9.22 -10.04 -17.09
N MET A 37 -9.57 -8.90 -16.47
CA MET A 37 -9.16 -8.60 -15.09
C MET A 37 -9.85 -9.54 -14.08
N VAL A 38 -9.17 -9.76 -12.97
CA VAL A 38 -9.72 -10.49 -11.82
C VAL A 38 -10.95 -9.77 -11.24
N ARG A 39 -11.86 -10.57 -10.70
CA ARG A 39 -13.06 -10.13 -9.98
C ARG A 39 -13.07 -10.72 -8.57
N GLN A 40 -13.82 -10.09 -7.69
CA GLN A 40 -14.03 -10.62 -6.35
C GLN A 40 -14.50 -12.08 -6.39
N ASN A 41 -13.99 -12.90 -5.46
CA ASN A 41 -14.23 -14.34 -5.33
C ASN A 41 -13.70 -15.22 -6.47
N GLN A 42 -12.90 -14.67 -7.38
CA GLN A 42 -12.19 -15.49 -8.36
C GLN A 42 -10.88 -16.02 -7.79
N VAL A 43 -10.52 -17.22 -8.21
CA VAL A 43 -9.20 -17.80 -7.91
C VAL A 43 -8.16 -17.22 -8.86
N LEU A 44 -6.99 -16.91 -8.33
CA LEU A 44 -5.81 -16.42 -9.05
C LEU A 44 -4.81 -17.59 -9.24
N PRO A 45 -4.89 -18.38 -10.32
CA PRO A 45 -4.07 -19.61 -10.45
C PRO A 45 -2.57 -19.32 -10.50
N ALA A 46 -2.18 -18.21 -11.11
CA ALA A 46 -0.78 -17.78 -11.20
C ALA A 46 -0.27 -17.09 -9.92
N TYR A 47 -1.15 -16.83 -8.96
CA TYR A 47 -0.84 -16.17 -7.71
C TYR A 47 -1.24 -17.09 -6.54
N PHE A 48 -0.43 -18.11 -6.31
CA PHE A 48 -0.55 -19.09 -5.22
C PHE A 48 -1.91 -19.83 -5.13
N ASN A 49 -2.74 -19.78 -6.16
CA ASN A 49 -4.15 -20.24 -6.16
C ASN A 49 -4.99 -19.52 -5.08
N GLU A 50 -4.63 -18.32 -4.72
CA GLU A 50 -5.41 -17.52 -3.76
C GLU A 50 -6.74 -17.07 -4.36
N THR A 51 -7.74 -16.94 -3.51
CA THR A 51 -9.04 -16.37 -3.87
C THR A 51 -9.03 -14.86 -3.56
N ALA A 52 -9.40 -14.05 -4.55
CA ALA A 52 -9.55 -12.60 -4.38
C ALA A 52 -10.79 -12.29 -3.53
N LEU A 53 -10.68 -12.40 -2.21
CA LEU A 53 -11.79 -12.19 -1.28
C LEU A 53 -12.27 -10.74 -1.26
N SER A 54 -11.36 -9.80 -1.50
CA SER A 54 -11.65 -8.37 -1.65
C SER A 54 -11.02 -7.87 -2.96
N CYS A 55 -11.84 -7.46 -3.92
CA CYS A 55 -11.38 -6.93 -5.21
C CYS A 55 -12.40 -5.97 -5.79
N THR A 56 -12.02 -4.71 -5.92
CA THR A 56 -12.82 -3.66 -6.58
C THR A 56 -12.07 -3.03 -7.76
N LEU A 57 -11.17 -3.80 -8.41
CA LEU A 57 -10.36 -3.31 -9.53
C LEU A 57 -11.21 -2.79 -10.70
N ASP A 58 -12.36 -3.38 -10.95
CA ASP A 58 -13.31 -2.91 -11.94
C ASP A 58 -13.82 -1.50 -11.65
N LYS A 59 -14.21 -1.23 -10.39
CA LYS A 59 -14.63 0.10 -9.97
C LYS A 59 -13.47 1.10 -9.98
N CYS A 60 -12.27 0.64 -9.62
CA CYS A 60 -11.07 1.48 -9.75
C CYS A 60 -10.87 1.93 -11.19
N LEU A 61 -10.98 1.02 -12.16
CA LEU A 61 -10.83 1.34 -13.58
C LEU A 61 -11.96 2.25 -14.08
N GLU A 62 -13.22 1.99 -13.73
CA GLU A 62 -14.37 2.84 -14.09
C GLU A 62 -14.16 4.28 -13.59
N ARG A 63 -13.73 4.44 -12.34
CA ARG A 63 -13.49 5.78 -11.76
C ARG A 63 -12.32 6.50 -12.42
N VAL A 64 -11.20 5.82 -12.66
CA VAL A 64 -10.04 6.41 -13.33
C VAL A 64 -10.39 6.85 -14.75
N VAL A 65 -11.17 6.05 -15.49
CA VAL A 65 -11.68 6.42 -16.82
C VAL A 65 -12.47 7.74 -16.73
N SER A 66 -13.36 7.87 -15.74
CA SER A 66 -14.14 9.08 -15.52
C SER A 66 -13.25 10.27 -15.11
N MET A 67 -12.32 10.09 -14.16
CA MET A 67 -11.44 11.16 -13.65
C MET A 67 -10.49 11.70 -14.71
N SER A 68 -9.96 10.80 -15.55
CA SER A 68 -9.01 11.18 -16.60
C SER A 68 -9.66 11.84 -17.80
N GLY A 69 -10.96 11.64 -17.99
CA GLY A 69 -11.67 12.04 -19.20
C GLY A 69 -11.25 11.18 -20.40
N TRP A 70 -10.91 9.92 -20.17
CA TRP A 70 -10.60 8.96 -21.22
C TRP A 70 -11.76 8.84 -22.22
N ASP A 71 -11.42 8.87 -23.51
CA ASP A 71 -12.35 8.62 -24.62
C ASP A 71 -11.70 7.65 -25.61
N ASP A 72 -12.28 6.48 -25.76
CA ASP A 72 -11.78 5.44 -26.68
C ASP A 72 -11.74 5.93 -28.15
N ALA A 73 -12.65 6.81 -28.53
CA ALA A 73 -12.70 7.37 -29.89
C ALA A 73 -11.65 8.45 -30.13
N SER A 74 -11.19 9.13 -29.07
CA SER A 74 -10.26 10.25 -29.19
C SER A 74 -9.36 10.38 -27.94
N PRO A 75 -8.41 9.42 -27.72
CA PRO A 75 -7.52 9.47 -26.58
C PRO A 75 -6.48 10.59 -26.66
N ARG A 76 -6.48 11.36 -27.76
CA ARG A 76 -5.56 12.47 -28.01
C ARG A 76 -6.26 13.70 -28.58
N LYS A 77 -5.62 14.86 -28.38
CA LYS A 77 -6.04 16.16 -28.90
C LYS A 77 -4.83 16.96 -29.39
N VAL A 78 -4.87 17.44 -30.62
CA VAL A 78 -3.88 18.39 -31.13
C VAL A 78 -4.25 19.79 -30.63
N LEU A 79 -3.29 20.46 -29.99
CA LEU A 79 -3.46 21.80 -29.44
C LEU A 79 -3.12 22.89 -30.49
N PRO A 80 -3.59 24.15 -30.33
CA PRO A 80 -3.30 25.22 -31.29
C PRO A 80 -1.81 25.53 -31.48
N ASN A 81 -0.95 25.22 -30.51
CA ASN A 81 0.50 25.38 -30.59
C ASN A 81 1.21 24.21 -31.29
N GLY A 82 0.48 23.22 -31.80
CA GLY A 82 1.03 22.04 -32.44
C GLY A 82 1.36 20.90 -31.48
N HIS A 83 1.32 21.11 -30.16
CA HIS A 83 1.51 20.04 -29.16
C HIS A 83 0.35 19.04 -29.19
N ILE A 84 0.60 17.86 -28.67
CA ILE A 84 -0.37 16.77 -28.62
C ILE A 84 -0.63 16.38 -27.16
N GLN A 85 -1.82 16.66 -26.69
CA GLN A 85 -2.29 16.18 -25.40
C GLN A 85 -2.90 14.78 -25.55
N SER A 86 -2.60 13.87 -24.63
CA SER A 86 -3.14 12.51 -24.66
C SER A 86 -3.27 11.93 -23.26
N VAL A 87 -4.06 10.86 -23.18
CA VAL A 87 -4.26 10.07 -21.97
C VAL A 87 -3.81 8.63 -22.21
N GLY A 88 -3.21 8.01 -21.21
CA GLY A 88 -2.88 6.58 -21.21
C GLY A 88 -3.26 5.93 -19.91
N LEU A 89 -3.60 4.66 -19.94
CA LEU A 89 -4.15 3.88 -18.83
C LEU A 89 -3.28 2.67 -18.51
N ALA A 90 -3.27 2.30 -17.22
CA ALA A 90 -2.72 1.03 -16.75
C ALA A 90 -3.45 0.58 -15.49
N ILE A 91 -3.42 -0.73 -15.22
CA ILE A 91 -3.86 -1.31 -13.95
C ILE A 91 -2.69 -2.01 -13.27
N ALA A 92 -2.80 -2.24 -11.97
CA ALA A 92 -1.78 -2.94 -11.20
C ALA A 92 -2.39 -3.76 -10.08
N MET A 93 -1.68 -4.79 -9.67
CA MET A 93 -1.87 -5.53 -8.42
C MET A 93 -0.52 -5.88 -7.82
N GLN A 94 -0.51 -6.05 -6.49
CA GLN A 94 0.70 -6.43 -5.76
C GLN A 94 0.28 -7.29 -4.56
N GLY A 95 1.19 -7.98 -3.88
CA GLY A 95 0.87 -8.75 -2.68
C GLY A 95 0.86 -7.89 -1.42
N SER A 96 0.26 -8.45 -0.35
CA SER A 96 0.35 -7.95 1.02
C SER A 96 1.14 -8.97 1.85
N SER A 97 2.46 -8.85 1.93
CA SER A 97 3.40 -9.84 2.47
C SER A 97 3.75 -11.00 1.52
N VAL A 98 4.68 -11.85 1.92
CA VAL A 98 5.01 -13.10 1.22
C VAL A 98 4.33 -14.26 1.94
N SER A 99 3.34 -14.86 1.27
CA SER A 99 2.55 -15.98 1.78
C SER A 99 3.45 -17.12 2.30
N ASN A 100 3.16 -17.60 3.51
CA ASN A 100 3.88 -18.68 4.22
C ASN A 100 5.39 -18.43 4.51
N VAL A 101 5.86 -17.20 4.39
CA VAL A 101 7.27 -16.83 4.61
C VAL A 101 7.40 -15.76 5.69
N ASP A 102 6.62 -14.71 5.60
CA ASP A 102 6.76 -13.55 6.48
C ASP A 102 6.14 -13.80 7.86
N VAL A 103 6.85 -13.31 8.88
CA VAL A 103 6.42 -13.37 10.28
C VAL A 103 6.60 -11.99 10.91
N ALA A 104 5.61 -11.56 11.68
CA ALA A 104 5.70 -10.40 12.54
C ALA A 104 5.31 -10.78 13.98
N SER A 105 6.02 -10.23 14.96
CA SER A 105 5.71 -10.39 16.37
C SER A 105 5.51 -9.01 16.99
N VAL A 106 4.60 -8.95 17.95
CA VAL A 106 4.24 -7.72 18.67
C VAL A 106 4.13 -8.03 20.16
N THR A 107 4.60 -7.10 20.98
CA THR A 107 4.38 -7.14 22.44
C THR A 107 3.61 -5.89 22.84
N ILE A 108 2.55 -6.07 23.62
CA ILE A 108 1.81 -4.95 24.24
C ILE A 108 1.81 -5.13 25.74
N LYS A 109 2.13 -4.04 26.44
CA LYS A 109 2.19 -4.00 27.91
C LYS A 109 1.28 -2.92 28.46
N VAL A 110 0.57 -3.21 29.56
CA VAL A 110 -0.13 -2.21 30.37
C VAL A 110 0.84 -1.66 31.41
N ASN A 111 1.03 -0.35 31.43
CA ASN A 111 1.87 0.37 32.39
C ASN A 111 1.07 0.63 33.70
N ASP A 112 1.79 1.05 34.74
CA ASP A 112 1.22 1.33 36.07
C ASP A 112 0.29 2.54 36.12
N ASP A 113 0.42 3.44 35.13
CA ASP A 113 -0.45 4.61 34.94
C ASP A 113 -1.72 4.30 34.08
N GLY A 114 -1.81 3.08 33.51
CA GLY A 114 -2.90 2.66 32.66
C GLY A 114 -2.71 2.92 31.17
N PHE A 115 -1.56 3.49 30.77
CA PHE A 115 -1.16 3.59 29.36
C PHE A 115 -0.66 2.24 28.84
N TYR A 116 -0.57 2.13 27.53
CA TYR A 116 -0.04 0.95 26.86
C TYR A 116 1.30 1.26 26.20
N THR A 117 2.24 0.31 26.28
CA THR A 117 3.43 0.33 25.44
C THR A 117 3.31 -0.73 24.37
N LEU A 118 3.41 -0.32 23.12
CA LEU A 118 3.38 -1.17 21.93
C LEU A 118 4.82 -1.34 21.41
N HIS A 119 5.40 -2.52 21.62
CA HIS A 119 6.71 -2.88 21.09
C HIS A 119 6.54 -3.61 19.76
N ILE A 120 7.16 -3.07 18.71
CA ILE A 120 7.11 -3.58 17.34
C ILE A 120 8.52 -3.76 16.76
N GLY A 121 8.69 -4.76 15.90
CA GLY A 121 9.91 -4.94 15.10
C GLY A 121 9.85 -4.21 13.74
N ALA A 122 8.66 -3.74 13.35
CA ALA A 122 8.49 -2.97 12.13
C ALA A 122 9.14 -1.59 12.25
N THR A 123 9.94 -1.23 11.23
CA THR A 123 10.66 0.05 11.20
C THR A 123 9.88 1.11 10.45
N ASP A 124 9.64 2.25 11.06
CA ASP A 124 9.10 3.40 10.33
C ASP A 124 10.20 4.08 9.49
N MET A 125 10.18 3.81 8.21
CA MET A 125 11.08 4.40 7.21
C MET A 125 10.46 5.60 6.47
N GLY A 126 9.44 6.23 7.08
CA GLY A 126 8.64 7.27 6.47
C GLY A 126 7.26 6.78 5.99
N THR A 127 6.90 5.54 6.31
CA THR A 127 5.60 4.95 5.96
C THR A 127 4.48 5.33 6.92
N GLY A 128 4.82 5.81 8.13
CA GLY A 128 3.86 6.09 9.20
C GLY A 128 3.40 4.84 9.93
N CYS A 129 4.19 3.74 9.90
CA CYS A 129 3.78 2.48 10.50
C CYS A 129 3.59 2.58 12.01
N ASP A 130 4.41 3.36 12.72
CA ASP A 130 4.25 3.59 14.16
C ASP A 130 2.85 4.13 14.49
N THR A 131 2.39 5.09 13.70
CA THR A 131 1.06 5.69 13.85
C THR A 131 -0.06 4.71 13.53
N ILE A 132 0.02 4.00 12.38
CA ILE A 132 -1.08 3.11 11.98
C ILE A 132 -1.19 1.88 12.88
N LEU A 133 -0.07 1.34 13.37
CA LEU A 133 -0.09 0.20 14.28
C LEU A 133 -0.63 0.61 15.65
N ALA A 134 -0.32 1.82 16.14
CA ALA A 134 -0.95 2.40 17.32
C ALA A 134 -2.46 2.61 17.13
N GLN A 135 -2.90 3.07 15.95
CA GLN A 135 -4.33 3.21 15.64
C GLN A 135 -5.06 1.85 15.64
N ILE A 136 -4.44 0.81 15.07
CA ILE A 136 -4.99 -0.57 15.11
C ILE A 136 -5.09 -1.06 16.56
N ALA A 137 -4.05 -0.85 17.38
CA ALA A 137 -4.07 -1.22 18.79
C ALA A 137 -5.13 -0.44 19.57
N ALA A 138 -5.27 0.86 19.34
CA ALA A 138 -6.26 1.72 19.98
C ALA A 138 -7.70 1.27 19.70
N GLU A 139 -7.98 0.89 18.45
CA GLU A 139 -9.29 0.35 18.06
C GLU A 139 -9.58 -0.97 18.77
N CYS A 140 -8.61 -1.90 18.84
CA CYS A 140 -8.74 -3.17 19.57
C CYS A 140 -8.95 -2.96 21.06
N LEU A 141 -8.20 -2.03 21.67
CA LEU A 141 -8.22 -1.74 23.10
C LEU A 141 -9.31 -0.73 23.49
N MET A 142 -10.09 -0.24 22.52
CA MET A 142 -11.17 0.75 22.74
C MET A 142 -10.68 1.99 23.52
N CYS A 143 -9.47 2.46 23.24
CA CYS A 143 -8.82 3.59 23.92
C CYS A 143 -8.43 4.70 22.93
N SER A 144 -7.91 5.82 23.44
CA SER A 144 -7.31 6.84 22.58
C SER A 144 -5.97 6.37 22.03
N VAL A 145 -5.62 6.77 20.81
CA VAL A 145 -4.27 6.56 20.27
C VAL A 145 -3.20 7.24 21.15
N ASP A 146 -3.57 8.32 21.86
CA ASP A 146 -2.69 9.02 22.79
C ASP A 146 -2.37 8.19 24.05
N ASP A 147 -3.15 7.14 24.34
CA ASP A 147 -2.90 6.20 25.44
C ASP A 147 -1.87 5.13 25.06
N ILE A 148 -1.37 5.12 23.82
CA ILE A 148 -0.43 4.12 23.32
C ILE A 148 0.91 4.78 23.01
N VAL A 149 1.95 4.28 23.64
CA VAL A 149 3.35 4.66 23.36
C VAL A 149 3.95 3.57 22.47
N THR A 150 4.24 3.91 21.22
CA THR A 150 4.95 2.99 20.32
C THR A 150 6.44 3.03 20.61
N ASP A 151 7.02 1.87 20.85
CA ASP A 151 8.44 1.65 21.03
C ASP A 151 8.91 0.66 19.97
N GLY A 152 9.60 1.18 18.97
CA GLY A 152 10.04 0.42 17.80
C GLY A 152 11.54 0.49 17.60
N VAL A 153 12.07 -0.51 16.92
CA VAL A 153 13.37 -0.51 16.23
C VAL A 153 14.61 -0.42 17.10
N ASP A 154 14.58 -1.09 18.21
CA ASP A 154 15.80 -1.47 18.90
C ASP A 154 15.96 -2.99 18.78
N THR A 155 16.96 -3.45 18.03
CA THR A 155 17.18 -4.89 17.79
C THR A 155 17.52 -5.69 19.04
N ASP A 156 17.86 -5.01 20.15
CA ASP A 156 18.11 -5.65 21.45
C ASP A 156 16.81 -5.93 22.22
N THR A 157 15.73 -5.18 21.94
CA THR A 157 14.49 -5.24 22.70
C THR A 157 13.24 -5.50 21.88
N SER A 158 13.23 -5.11 20.60
CA SER A 158 12.07 -5.29 19.73
C SER A 158 11.80 -6.76 19.42
N PRO A 159 10.53 -7.18 19.39
CA PRO A 159 10.17 -8.52 18.95
C PRO A 159 10.53 -8.73 17.47
N TYR A 160 10.63 -10.00 17.06
CA TYR A 160 11.03 -10.34 15.69
C TYR A 160 10.01 -9.87 14.66
N ASP A 161 10.49 -9.26 13.58
CA ASP A 161 9.74 -8.93 12.38
C ASP A 161 10.60 -9.24 11.15
N SER A 162 10.01 -9.84 10.12
CA SER A 162 10.74 -10.22 8.89
C SER A 162 11.25 -9.01 8.11
N GLY A 163 10.67 -7.84 8.34
CA GLY A 163 10.92 -6.61 7.63
C GLY A 163 9.75 -6.12 6.77
N SER A 164 9.78 -4.85 6.45
CA SER A 164 8.67 -4.16 5.74
C SER A 164 8.65 -4.40 4.22
N TYR A 165 9.45 -5.33 3.68
CA TYR A 165 9.44 -5.70 2.26
C TYR A 165 8.10 -6.35 1.85
N ALA A 166 7.83 -6.44 0.55
CA ALA A 166 6.57 -6.92 0.01
C ALA A 166 5.34 -6.22 0.61
N SER A 167 5.51 -4.97 1.08
CA SER A 167 4.47 -4.14 1.67
C SER A 167 3.74 -4.81 2.85
N SER A 168 4.46 -5.58 3.68
CA SER A 168 3.88 -6.48 4.68
C SER A 168 3.31 -5.79 5.90
N THR A 169 3.85 -4.63 6.30
CA THR A 169 3.67 -4.06 7.65
C THR A 169 2.20 -3.87 8.05
N THR A 170 1.39 -3.16 7.25
CA THR A 170 -0.02 -2.92 7.60
C THR A 170 -0.80 -4.22 7.75
N TYR A 171 -0.61 -5.15 6.81
CA TYR A 171 -1.34 -6.41 6.78
C TYR A 171 -0.84 -7.39 7.85
N LEU A 172 0.46 -7.69 7.85
CA LEU A 172 1.02 -8.74 8.68
C LEU A 172 1.24 -8.28 10.13
N THR A 173 1.97 -7.16 10.33
CA THR A 173 2.23 -6.64 11.68
C THR A 173 0.94 -6.10 12.30
N GLY A 174 0.02 -5.53 11.49
CA GLY A 174 -1.30 -5.15 11.94
C GLY A 174 -2.12 -6.32 12.48
N ASN A 175 -2.09 -7.48 11.82
CA ASN A 175 -2.72 -8.71 12.34
C ASN A 175 -2.05 -9.22 13.63
N ALA A 176 -0.71 -9.08 13.73
CA ALA A 176 -0.01 -9.42 14.98
C ALA A 176 -0.45 -8.49 16.12
N VAL A 177 -0.66 -7.18 15.85
CA VAL A 177 -1.22 -6.24 16.84
C VAL A 177 -2.61 -6.68 17.30
N VAL A 178 -3.53 -6.99 16.38
CA VAL A 178 -4.89 -7.46 16.72
C VAL A 178 -4.82 -8.67 17.64
N LYS A 179 -4.07 -9.68 17.24
CA LYS A 179 -3.90 -10.92 18.01
C LYS A 179 -3.30 -10.67 19.39
N THR A 180 -2.32 -9.77 19.47
CA THR A 180 -1.68 -9.43 20.76
C THR A 180 -2.64 -8.68 21.68
N CYS A 181 -3.47 -7.77 21.14
CA CYS A 181 -4.49 -7.08 21.89
C CYS A 181 -5.54 -8.06 22.47
N GLU A 182 -6.00 -9.02 21.67
CA GLU A 182 -6.93 -10.07 22.13
C GLU A 182 -6.35 -10.87 23.29
N SER A 183 -5.08 -11.31 23.17
CA SER A 183 -4.36 -12.02 24.23
C SER A 183 -4.18 -11.15 25.48
N LEU A 184 -3.90 -9.85 25.32
CA LEU A 184 -3.77 -8.93 26.45
C LEU A 184 -5.10 -8.72 27.16
N ILE A 185 -6.19 -8.51 26.44
CA ILE A 185 -7.54 -8.37 27.02
C ILE A 185 -7.91 -9.64 27.79
N HIS A 186 -7.60 -10.81 27.28
CA HIS A 186 -7.83 -12.06 27.99
C HIS A 186 -7.06 -12.10 29.32
N ARG A 187 -5.77 -11.78 29.35
CA ARG A 187 -4.96 -11.70 30.56
C ARG A 187 -5.44 -10.64 31.54
N MET A 188 -5.90 -9.51 31.03
CA MET A 188 -6.52 -8.47 31.87
C MET A 188 -7.78 -8.98 32.55
N LYS A 189 -8.63 -9.74 31.86
CA LYS A 189 -9.84 -10.38 32.43
C LYS A 189 -9.48 -11.41 33.50
N GLU A 190 -8.47 -12.26 33.27
CA GLU A 190 -7.98 -13.21 34.26
C GLU A 190 -7.53 -12.51 35.55
N LEU A 191 -6.71 -11.45 35.42
CA LEU A 191 -6.26 -10.70 36.59
C LEU A 191 -7.41 -9.96 37.29
N ALA A 192 -8.35 -9.41 36.52
CA ALA A 192 -9.54 -8.74 37.07
C ALA A 192 -10.40 -9.73 37.90
N ALA A 193 -10.60 -10.96 37.43
CA ALA A 193 -11.31 -11.99 38.17
C ALA A 193 -10.66 -12.26 39.54
N ILE A 194 -9.34 -12.38 39.58
CA ILE A 194 -8.57 -12.57 40.82
C ILE A 194 -8.73 -11.37 41.77
N LYS A 195 -8.52 -10.15 41.22
CA LYS A 195 -8.58 -8.90 42.02
C LYS A 195 -9.96 -8.59 42.59
N LEU A 196 -11.00 -8.91 41.82
CA LEU A 196 -12.40 -8.72 42.26
C LEU A 196 -12.92 -9.83 43.15
N GLY A 197 -12.10 -10.87 43.40
CA GLY A 197 -12.48 -12.02 44.26
C GLY A 197 -13.59 -12.86 43.63
N LEU A 198 -13.56 -13.00 42.32
CA LEU A 198 -14.54 -13.76 41.54
C LEU A 198 -14.03 -15.19 41.35
N SER A 199 -14.32 -16.05 42.36
CA SER A 199 -14.08 -17.48 42.23
C SER A 199 -15.18 -18.14 41.41
N ASN A 200 -14.84 -18.90 40.37
CA ASN A 200 -15.74 -19.59 39.43
C ASN A 200 -16.56 -18.70 38.49
N THR A 201 -16.10 -17.48 38.18
CA THR A 201 -16.71 -16.64 37.13
C THR A 201 -16.12 -17.03 35.79
N ASP A 202 -16.96 -17.22 34.78
CA ASP A 202 -16.52 -17.36 33.40
C ASP A 202 -15.94 -16.03 32.92
N LEU A 203 -14.84 -16.07 32.19
CA LEU A 203 -14.22 -14.86 31.61
C LEU A 203 -15.15 -14.19 30.59
N ASP A 204 -16.10 -14.93 30.03
CA ASP A 204 -17.13 -14.38 29.13
C ASP A 204 -18.13 -13.48 29.87
N ASP A 205 -18.27 -13.64 31.21
CA ASP A 205 -19.06 -12.75 32.06
C ASP A 205 -18.34 -11.42 32.38
N LEU A 206 -17.08 -11.26 31.97
CA LEU A 206 -16.31 -10.05 32.15
C LEU A 206 -16.29 -9.22 30.86
N GLU A 207 -16.85 -8.02 30.94
CA GLU A 207 -16.85 -7.06 29.82
C GLU A 207 -15.71 -6.06 29.97
N PHE A 208 -14.97 -5.82 28.88
CA PHE A 208 -13.96 -4.78 28.78
C PHE A 208 -14.50 -3.65 27.89
N ASP A 209 -14.52 -2.42 28.40
CA ASP A 209 -15.07 -1.23 27.74
C ASP A 209 -13.97 -0.21 27.31
N GLY A 210 -12.71 -0.62 27.33
CA GLY A 210 -11.55 0.24 27.05
C GLY A 210 -11.01 0.98 28.28
N LYS A 211 -11.78 1.10 29.37
CA LYS A 211 -11.39 1.81 30.59
C LYS A 211 -11.35 0.90 31.80
N ALA A 212 -12.24 -0.07 31.86
CA ALA A 212 -12.41 -0.97 32.98
C ALA A 212 -12.87 -2.37 32.52
N ILE A 213 -12.69 -3.33 33.41
CA ILE A 213 -13.28 -4.66 33.28
C ILE A 213 -14.35 -4.79 34.31
N THR A 214 -15.56 -5.08 33.89
CA THR A 214 -16.77 -5.18 34.73
C THR A 214 -17.35 -6.58 34.68
N CYS A 215 -17.61 -7.17 35.83
CA CYS A 215 -18.36 -8.42 35.93
C CYS A 215 -19.85 -8.15 35.75
N LEU A 216 -20.44 -8.68 34.69
CA LEU A 216 -21.86 -8.47 34.35
C LEU A 216 -22.82 -9.05 35.40
N GLN A 217 -22.41 -10.12 36.07
CA GLN A 217 -23.27 -10.78 37.09
C GLN A 217 -23.30 -10.03 38.42
N THR A 218 -22.17 -9.41 38.84
CA THR A 218 -22.03 -8.80 40.15
C THR A 218 -21.97 -7.27 40.13
N GLY A 219 -21.74 -6.67 38.97
CA GLY A 219 -21.51 -5.24 38.82
C GLY A 219 -20.17 -4.75 39.38
N LYS A 220 -19.32 -5.65 39.88
CA LYS A 220 -17.96 -5.27 40.32
C LYS A 220 -17.11 -4.90 39.14
N SER A 221 -16.31 -3.83 39.28
CA SER A 221 -15.48 -3.32 38.23
C SER A 221 -14.07 -2.97 38.74
N ILE A 222 -13.07 -3.02 37.84
CA ILE A 222 -11.71 -2.60 38.09
C ILE A 222 -11.19 -1.87 36.87
N THR A 223 -10.55 -0.70 37.07
CA THR A 223 -10.00 0.09 35.97
C THR A 223 -8.71 -0.52 35.40
N VAL A 224 -8.37 -0.21 34.14
CA VAL A 224 -7.10 -0.62 33.51
C VAL A 224 -5.93 -0.10 34.33
N ARG A 225 -6.01 1.15 34.82
CA ARG A 225 -5.00 1.74 35.70
C ARG A 225 -4.79 0.95 36.99
N ASP A 226 -5.88 0.57 37.67
CA ASP A 226 -5.78 -0.19 38.90
C ASP A 226 -5.29 -1.62 38.66
N LEU A 227 -5.57 -2.19 37.47
CA LEU A 227 -4.99 -3.46 37.05
C LEU A 227 -3.48 -3.34 36.82
N GLY A 228 -3.04 -2.34 36.06
CA GLY A 228 -1.62 -2.09 35.78
C GLY A 228 -0.83 -1.82 37.05
N ASN A 229 -1.31 -0.92 37.90
CA ASN A 229 -0.68 -0.61 39.20
C ASN A 229 -0.68 -1.86 40.13
N GLY A 230 -1.75 -2.59 40.16
CA GLY A 230 -1.86 -3.76 40.99
C GLY A 230 -1.11 -5.00 40.53
N ALA A 231 -0.78 -5.13 39.25
CA ALA A 231 -0.04 -6.26 38.70
C ALA A 231 1.37 -6.38 39.32
N MET A 232 2.05 -5.26 39.54
CA MET A 232 3.40 -5.23 40.12
C MET A 232 3.45 -5.64 41.60
N PHE A 233 2.40 -5.34 42.37
CA PHE A 233 2.48 -5.45 43.84
C PHE A 233 1.87 -6.72 44.44
N MET A 234 1.00 -7.40 43.72
CA MET A 234 0.22 -8.49 44.36
C MET A 234 0.48 -9.90 43.85
N ASN A 235 0.92 -10.09 42.60
CA ASN A 235 1.09 -11.43 42.06
C ASN A 235 2.38 -11.63 41.27
N GLY A 236 3.24 -10.61 41.14
CA GLY A 236 4.49 -10.70 40.36
C GLY A 236 4.25 -10.95 38.87
N ILE A 237 3.07 -10.62 38.35
CA ILE A 237 2.69 -10.85 36.96
C ILE A 237 2.71 -9.50 36.23
N ALA A 238 3.57 -9.37 35.21
CA ALA A 238 3.48 -8.28 34.27
C ALA A 238 2.25 -8.46 33.39
N LEU A 239 1.46 -7.39 33.23
CA LEU A 239 0.36 -7.36 32.27
C LEU A 239 0.92 -7.04 30.89
N GLU A 240 1.39 -8.07 30.23
CA GLU A 240 1.89 -8.00 28.87
C GLU A 240 1.47 -9.22 28.07
N ALA A 241 1.33 -9.06 26.77
CA ALA A 241 1.11 -10.16 25.84
C ALA A 241 2.08 -10.03 24.67
N THR A 242 2.59 -11.16 24.21
CA THR A 242 3.42 -11.24 23.00
C THR A 242 2.82 -12.30 22.10
N GLU A 243 2.51 -11.91 20.86
CA GLU A 243 2.01 -12.83 19.86
C GLU A 243 2.78 -12.68 18.55
N SER A 244 2.80 -13.76 17.80
CA SER A 244 3.36 -13.79 16.46
C SER A 244 2.26 -14.11 15.46
N CYS A 245 2.35 -13.48 14.29
CA CYS A 245 1.50 -13.74 13.15
C CYS A 245 2.35 -14.10 11.94
N TYR A 246 1.93 -15.14 11.23
CA TYR A 246 2.34 -15.39 9.86
C TYR A 246 1.08 -15.44 9.00
N SER A 247 1.20 -15.15 7.72
CA SER A 247 0.05 -15.21 6.84
C SER A 247 0.18 -16.34 5.81
N PRO A 248 -0.81 -17.25 5.74
CA PRO A 248 -0.87 -18.26 4.67
C PRO A 248 -1.31 -17.64 3.33
N THR A 249 -1.81 -16.41 3.34
CA THR A 249 -2.32 -15.69 2.19
C THR A 249 -1.60 -14.34 2.02
N SER A 250 -1.65 -13.81 0.81
CA SER A 250 -1.09 -12.49 0.47
C SER A 250 -2.13 -11.71 -0.36
N PRO A 251 -3.24 -11.25 0.27
CA PRO A 251 -4.34 -10.65 -0.46
C PRO A 251 -3.89 -9.40 -1.22
N PRO A 252 -4.08 -9.36 -2.55
CA PRO A 252 -3.56 -8.27 -3.33
C PRO A 252 -4.40 -6.99 -3.18
N PRO A 253 -3.75 -5.83 -2.93
CA PRO A 253 -4.31 -4.54 -3.26
C PRO A 253 -4.31 -4.35 -4.78
N TYR A 254 -5.20 -3.47 -5.26
CA TYR A 254 -5.37 -3.18 -6.69
C TYR A 254 -5.36 -1.69 -6.96
N MET A 255 -4.96 -1.32 -8.17
CA MET A 255 -4.92 0.07 -8.60
C MET A 255 -5.25 0.18 -10.09
N ALA A 256 -5.97 1.23 -10.44
CA ALA A 256 -6.03 1.75 -11.79
C ALA A 256 -5.41 3.15 -11.82
N GLY A 257 -4.68 3.46 -12.89
CA GLY A 257 -4.02 4.74 -13.07
C GLY A 257 -4.13 5.28 -14.49
N ALA A 258 -4.18 6.61 -14.62
CA ALA A 258 -4.22 7.33 -15.88
C ALA A 258 -3.24 8.49 -15.89
N ALA A 259 -2.37 8.53 -16.89
CA ALA A 259 -1.47 9.64 -17.14
C ALA A 259 -2.03 10.55 -18.24
N THR A 260 -2.17 11.84 -17.96
CA THR A 260 -2.44 12.86 -18.99
C THR A 260 -1.15 13.63 -19.26
N ILE A 261 -0.71 13.60 -20.50
CA ILE A 261 0.56 14.23 -20.94
C ILE A 261 0.33 15.23 -22.04
N ASP A 262 1.30 16.13 -22.21
CA ASP A 262 1.51 16.99 -23.36
C ASP A 262 2.84 16.62 -24.03
N VAL A 263 2.82 16.39 -25.33
CA VAL A 263 3.99 16.06 -26.14
C VAL A 263 4.23 17.16 -27.15
N ASP A 264 5.44 17.70 -27.17
CA ASP A 264 5.94 18.52 -28.26
C ASP A 264 6.54 17.62 -29.35
N PRO A 265 5.90 17.46 -30.53
CA PRO A 265 6.37 16.56 -31.57
C PRO A 265 7.64 17.07 -32.27
N GLU A 266 7.99 18.36 -32.15
CA GLU A 266 9.17 18.93 -32.77
C GLU A 266 10.44 18.60 -31.96
N THR A 267 10.32 18.46 -30.64
CA THR A 267 11.47 18.22 -29.76
C THR A 267 11.44 16.84 -29.09
N GLY A 268 10.28 16.20 -29.04
CA GLY A 268 10.05 14.98 -28.29
C GLY A 268 9.87 15.21 -26.78
N ASN A 269 9.77 16.46 -26.32
CA ASN A 269 9.54 16.75 -24.91
C ASN A 269 8.18 16.27 -24.45
N ILE A 270 8.15 15.69 -23.25
CA ILE A 270 6.94 15.19 -22.58
C ILE A 270 6.75 15.99 -21.30
N THR A 271 5.56 16.52 -21.11
CA THR A 271 5.15 17.16 -19.86
C THR A 271 3.99 16.36 -19.26
N LEU A 272 4.14 15.90 -18.04
CA LEU A 272 3.03 15.27 -17.31
C LEU A 272 2.10 16.36 -16.78
N LEU A 273 0.89 16.41 -17.31
CA LEU A 273 -0.12 17.41 -16.92
C LEU A 273 -0.85 17.03 -15.65
N LYS A 274 -1.18 15.74 -15.50
CA LYS A 274 -1.76 15.16 -14.28
C LYS A 274 -1.63 13.65 -14.28
N TYR A 275 -1.73 13.07 -13.07
CA TYR A 275 -1.89 11.63 -12.88
C TYR A 275 -3.11 11.36 -11.97
N ASP A 276 -4.05 10.56 -12.46
CA ASP A 276 -5.25 10.16 -11.73
C ASP A 276 -5.10 8.70 -11.30
N ALA A 277 -5.37 8.40 -10.04
CA ALA A 277 -5.25 7.06 -9.47
C ALA A 277 -6.43 6.72 -8.58
N VAL A 278 -6.94 5.50 -8.71
CA VAL A 278 -7.91 4.91 -7.78
C VAL A 278 -7.38 3.59 -7.27
N ILE A 279 -7.39 3.43 -5.94
CA ILE A 279 -6.70 2.36 -5.23
C ILE A 279 -7.69 1.60 -4.35
N ASP A 280 -7.64 0.28 -4.44
CA ASP A 280 -8.26 -0.65 -3.52
C ASP A 280 -7.17 -1.24 -2.59
N CYS A 281 -7.05 -0.69 -1.39
CA CYS A 281 -6.19 -1.22 -0.33
C CYS A 281 -6.99 -1.75 0.87
N GLY A 282 -8.22 -2.18 0.64
CA GLY A 282 -9.12 -2.59 1.73
C GLY A 282 -9.61 -1.39 2.54
N THR A 283 -9.73 -1.58 3.83
CA THR A 283 -9.98 -0.48 4.76
C THR A 283 -8.76 0.42 4.87
N VAL A 284 -8.95 1.70 4.65
CA VAL A 284 -7.88 2.71 4.76
C VAL A 284 -7.73 3.09 6.23
N ILE A 285 -6.73 2.54 6.92
CA ILE A 285 -6.52 2.78 8.37
C ILE A 285 -6.28 4.27 8.67
N ASN A 286 -5.44 4.92 7.87
CA ASN A 286 -5.18 6.36 7.98
C ASN A 286 -5.22 7.00 6.60
N PRO A 287 -6.30 7.72 6.24
CA PRO A 287 -6.45 8.31 4.90
C PRO A 287 -5.36 9.29 4.51
N SER A 288 -4.84 10.07 5.46
CA SER A 288 -3.78 11.05 5.19
C SER A 288 -2.46 10.36 4.89
N LEU A 289 -2.04 9.39 5.71
CA LEU A 289 -0.81 8.65 5.51
C LEU A 289 -0.88 7.77 4.25
N ALA A 290 -2.01 7.11 4.00
CA ALA A 290 -2.21 6.32 2.79
C ALA A 290 -2.11 7.18 1.52
N ARG A 291 -2.68 8.38 1.53
CA ARG A 291 -2.56 9.34 0.42
C ARG A 291 -1.12 9.76 0.17
N VAL A 292 -0.38 10.10 1.22
CA VAL A 292 1.04 10.49 1.11
C VAL A 292 1.88 9.35 0.55
N GLN A 293 1.64 8.10 0.98
CA GLN A 293 2.30 6.93 0.41
C GLN A 293 1.97 6.75 -1.08
N ALA A 294 0.70 6.91 -1.45
CA ALA A 294 0.27 6.80 -2.85
C ALA A 294 0.91 7.88 -3.73
N GLU A 295 0.82 9.13 -3.33
CA GLU A 295 1.42 10.26 -4.07
C GLU A 295 2.94 10.09 -4.20
N GLY A 296 3.63 9.70 -3.14
CA GLY A 296 5.08 9.48 -3.13
C GLY A 296 5.53 8.38 -4.09
N GLY A 297 4.87 7.21 -4.06
CA GLY A 297 5.18 6.10 -4.95
C GLY A 297 4.85 6.39 -6.42
N ILE A 298 3.73 7.07 -6.70
CA ILE A 298 3.38 7.53 -8.04
C ILE A 298 4.46 8.46 -8.60
N VAL A 299 4.91 9.45 -7.83
CA VAL A 299 5.97 10.38 -8.26
C VAL A 299 7.30 9.67 -8.49
N GLN A 300 7.64 8.68 -7.66
CA GLN A 300 8.81 7.83 -7.89
C GLN A 300 8.74 7.11 -9.24
N ALA A 301 7.60 6.52 -9.58
CA ALA A 301 7.43 5.84 -10.87
C ALA A 301 7.40 6.81 -12.06
N ILE A 302 6.89 8.03 -11.89
CA ILE A 302 7.00 9.10 -12.90
C ILE A 302 8.47 9.43 -13.15
N GLY A 303 9.29 9.50 -12.10
CA GLY A 303 10.73 9.67 -12.20
C GLY A 303 11.40 8.57 -13.03
N MET A 304 11.08 7.31 -12.72
CA MET A 304 11.57 6.16 -13.49
C MET A 304 11.15 6.22 -14.97
N ALA A 305 9.93 6.71 -15.23
CA ALA A 305 9.41 6.80 -16.59
C ALA A 305 10.08 7.89 -17.43
N LEU A 306 10.43 9.04 -16.84
CA LEU A 306 10.76 10.25 -17.60
C LEU A 306 12.16 10.81 -17.35
N THR A 307 12.73 10.68 -16.15
CA THR A 307 13.91 11.47 -15.75
C THR A 307 15.06 10.67 -15.15
N GLU A 308 14.78 9.61 -14.40
CA GLU A 308 15.79 8.86 -13.65
C GLU A 308 16.51 7.84 -14.55
N ASN A 309 17.82 7.97 -14.67
CA ASN A 309 18.62 7.11 -15.51
C ASN A 309 19.99 6.85 -14.88
N VAL A 310 20.27 5.61 -14.55
CA VAL A 310 21.56 5.19 -14.02
C VAL A 310 22.48 4.82 -15.17
N GLN A 311 23.59 5.57 -15.34
CA GLN A 311 24.53 5.39 -16.43
C GLN A 311 25.90 4.97 -15.92
N TYR A 312 26.48 3.97 -16.59
CA TYR A 312 27.81 3.48 -16.30
C TYR A 312 28.73 3.67 -17.51
N THR A 313 30.01 3.95 -17.23
CA THR A 313 31.06 3.85 -18.23
C THR A 313 31.28 2.38 -18.65
N PRO A 314 31.95 2.10 -19.79
CA PRO A 314 32.34 0.73 -20.15
C PRO A 314 33.18 0.02 -19.09
N THR A 315 33.84 0.78 -18.20
CA THR A 315 34.65 0.25 -17.09
C THR A 315 33.87 0.09 -15.78
N GLY A 316 32.53 0.30 -15.78
CA GLY A 316 31.65 0.12 -14.62
C GLY A 316 31.61 1.32 -13.65
N ARG A 317 32.21 2.47 -14.00
CA ARG A 317 32.12 3.68 -13.16
C ARG A 317 30.77 4.38 -13.38
N LEU A 318 30.09 4.69 -12.28
CA LEU A 318 28.84 5.48 -12.32
C LEU A 318 29.11 6.89 -12.86
N GLN A 319 28.39 7.30 -13.90
CA GLN A 319 28.56 8.62 -14.55
C GLN A 319 27.75 9.70 -13.83
N ASN A 320 26.49 9.44 -13.57
CA ASN A 320 25.56 10.37 -12.89
C ASN A 320 25.51 10.10 -11.38
N ASN A 321 26.60 10.38 -10.70
CA ASN A 321 26.83 10.07 -9.29
C ASN A 321 26.48 11.23 -8.33
N SER A 322 25.71 12.20 -8.77
CA SER A 322 25.25 13.32 -7.95
C SER A 322 23.84 13.74 -8.36
N PHE A 323 23.09 14.40 -7.45
CA PHE A 323 21.75 14.93 -7.75
C PHE A 323 21.72 16.04 -8.79
N MET A 324 22.86 16.56 -9.24
CA MET A 324 22.93 17.44 -10.40
C MET A 324 22.81 16.68 -11.73
N GLN A 325 23.15 15.42 -11.75
CA GLN A 325 23.18 14.56 -12.94
C GLN A 325 22.10 13.48 -12.91
N TYR A 326 21.83 12.91 -11.75
CA TYR A 326 20.71 12.01 -11.51
C TYR A 326 19.46 12.83 -11.14
N ARG A 327 18.49 12.87 -12.05
CA ARG A 327 17.35 13.78 -11.95
C ARG A 327 16.16 13.11 -11.27
N LEU A 328 15.98 13.38 -9.98
CA LEU A 328 14.71 13.11 -9.32
C LEU A 328 13.65 14.13 -9.77
N PRO A 329 12.38 13.72 -9.94
CA PRO A 329 11.30 14.66 -10.21
C PRO A 329 11.17 15.69 -9.09
N THR A 330 11.01 16.93 -9.46
CA THR A 330 10.68 18.01 -8.52
C THR A 330 9.20 18.35 -8.60
N ARG A 331 8.72 19.20 -7.68
CA ARG A 331 7.34 19.69 -7.71
C ARG A 331 6.96 20.42 -9.01
N LEU A 332 7.96 20.91 -9.76
CA LEU A 332 7.76 21.58 -11.04
C LEU A 332 7.65 20.60 -12.22
N ASP A 333 8.15 19.39 -12.06
CA ASP A 333 8.19 18.37 -13.12
C ASP A 333 6.91 17.51 -13.12
N VAL A 334 6.16 17.55 -12.04
CA VAL A 334 4.97 16.71 -11.84
C VAL A 334 3.73 17.59 -11.66
N GLY A 335 2.72 17.37 -12.51
CA GLY A 335 1.41 17.98 -12.37
C GLY A 335 0.66 17.46 -11.12
N PRO A 336 -0.62 17.82 -10.96
CA PRO A 336 -1.45 17.27 -9.90
C PRO A 336 -1.49 15.73 -9.93
N VAL A 337 -1.29 15.11 -8.77
CA VAL A 337 -1.51 13.68 -8.55
C VAL A 337 -2.80 13.55 -7.75
N ASN A 338 -3.84 13.04 -8.39
CA ASN A 338 -5.16 12.87 -7.80
C ASN A 338 -5.30 11.41 -7.34
N VAL A 339 -5.45 11.20 -6.04
CA VAL A 339 -5.58 9.86 -5.46
C VAL A 339 -6.94 9.72 -4.81
N GLU A 340 -7.68 8.69 -5.21
CA GLU A 340 -8.91 8.25 -4.57
C GLU A 340 -8.80 6.80 -4.12
N PHE A 341 -9.56 6.43 -3.07
CA PHE A 341 -9.63 5.07 -2.57
C PHE A 341 -11.02 4.50 -2.89
N GLU A 342 -11.04 3.29 -3.47
CA GLU A 342 -12.26 2.52 -3.64
C GLU A 342 -12.42 1.60 -2.44
N PRO A 343 -13.53 1.71 -1.68
CA PRO A 343 -13.68 0.93 -0.45
C PRO A 343 -13.85 -0.56 -0.77
N SER A 344 -13.12 -1.38 -0.04
CA SER A 344 -13.28 -2.83 0.04
C SER A 344 -12.97 -3.32 1.45
N TYR A 345 -13.22 -4.58 1.73
CA TYR A 345 -12.95 -5.18 3.03
C TYR A 345 -12.26 -6.53 2.83
N GLU A 346 -11.02 -6.66 3.33
CA GLU A 346 -10.27 -7.90 3.30
C GLU A 346 -10.49 -8.70 4.59
N PRO A 347 -11.18 -9.85 4.52
CA PRO A 347 -11.51 -10.61 5.74
C PRO A 347 -10.30 -11.08 6.54
N ASN A 348 -9.15 -11.28 5.87
CA ASN A 348 -7.91 -11.74 6.50
C ASN A 348 -7.01 -10.58 6.95
N GLY A 349 -7.39 -9.33 6.70
CA GLY A 349 -6.59 -8.16 7.08
C GLY A 349 -7.07 -7.51 8.38
N PRO A 350 -6.19 -6.76 9.08
CA PRO A 350 -6.57 -6.06 10.30
C PRO A 350 -7.63 -5.02 9.97
N PHE A 351 -8.82 -5.18 10.56
CA PHE A 351 -10.00 -4.34 10.25
C PHE A 351 -10.33 -4.23 8.76
N GLY A 352 -9.97 -5.23 7.96
CA GLY A 352 -10.23 -5.26 6.52
C GLY A 352 -9.18 -4.57 5.66
N ALA A 353 -8.02 -4.19 6.20
CA ALA A 353 -6.96 -3.52 5.46
C ALA A 353 -6.10 -4.50 4.64
N LYS A 354 -5.61 -4.01 3.52
CA LYS A 354 -4.53 -4.59 2.71
C LYS A 354 -3.32 -3.65 2.70
N SER A 355 -2.27 -3.99 1.98
CA SER A 355 -1.12 -3.12 1.80
C SER A 355 -1.34 -2.05 0.72
N ILE A 356 -0.40 -1.10 0.62
CA ILE A 356 -0.42 -0.04 -0.40
C ILE A 356 0.99 0.28 -0.92
N GLY A 357 2.04 -0.01 -0.16
CA GLY A 357 3.37 0.59 -0.33
C GLY A 357 3.99 0.46 -1.71
N GLU A 358 4.04 -0.74 -2.28
CA GLU A 358 4.68 -0.98 -3.58
C GLU A 358 3.71 -0.95 -4.77
N LEU A 359 2.41 -1.14 -4.54
CA LEU A 359 1.39 -1.12 -5.58
C LEU A 359 1.43 0.17 -6.41
N VAL A 360 1.63 1.29 -5.73
CA VAL A 360 1.45 2.63 -6.28
C VAL A 360 2.55 3.06 -7.25
N ILE A 361 3.66 2.33 -7.31
CA ILE A 361 4.73 2.59 -8.28
C ILE A 361 4.57 1.77 -9.57
N ASP A 362 3.59 0.89 -9.66
CA ASP A 362 3.50 -0.10 -10.75
C ASP A 362 2.78 0.43 -11.99
N SER A 363 1.73 1.23 -11.83
CA SER A 363 0.91 1.70 -12.93
C SER A 363 1.41 2.97 -13.64
N PRO A 364 2.20 3.90 -13.06
CA PRO A 364 2.50 5.17 -13.75
C PRO A 364 3.35 5.01 -15.00
N SER A 365 4.41 4.21 -14.96
CA SER A 365 5.30 4.03 -16.12
C SER A 365 4.57 3.47 -17.35
N PRO A 366 3.77 2.39 -17.27
CA PRO A 366 3.02 1.90 -18.42
C PRO A 366 1.89 2.85 -18.85
N ALA A 367 1.25 3.57 -17.94
CA ALA A 367 0.25 4.58 -18.29
C ALA A 367 0.88 5.74 -19.10
N ILE A 368 2.07 6.21 -18.70
CA ILE A 368 2.81 7.23 -19.44
C ILE A 368 3.22 6.71 -20.82
N ALA A 369 3.76 5.48 -20.92
CA ALA A 369 4.12 4.88 -22.21
C ALA A 369 2.91 4.75 -23.15
N HIS A 370 1.75 4.37 -22.61
CA HIS A 370 0.50 4.32 -23.37
C HIS A 370 0.05 5.72 -23.83
N ALA A 371 0.16 6.73 -22.96
CA ALA A 371 -0.14 8.11 -23.36
C ALA A 371 0.79 8.59 -24.47
N VAL A 372 2.08 8.27 -24.39
CA VAL A 372 3.06 8.58 -25.46
C VAL A 372 2.67 7.92 -26.79
N TYR A 373 2.26 6.65 -26.74
CA TYR A 373 1.77 5.97 -27.94
C TYR A 373 0.53 6.65 -28.50
N ASN A 374 -0.45 6.98 -27.67
CA ASN A 374 -1.67 7.66 -28.10
C ASN A 374 -1.37 9.03 -28.73
N ALA A 375 -0.37 9.76 -28.21
CA ALA A 375 0.06 11.03 -28.78
C ALA A 375 0.74 10.87 -30.15
N THR A 376 1.67 9.92 -30.27
CA THR A 376 2.65 9.86 -31.36
C THR A 376 2.52 8.65 -32.28
N GLY A 377 1.82 7.61 -31.81
CA GLY A 377 1.73 6.31 -32.46
C GLY A 377 3.04 5.53 -32.44
N VAL A 378 3.92 5.81 -31.48
CA VAL A 378 5.22 5.14 -31.31
C VAL A 378 5.30 4.51 -29.93
N TRP A 379 5.62 3.21 -29.87
CA TRP A 379 5.91 2.52 -28.63
C TRP A 379 7.37 2.72 -28.23
N VAL A 380 7.59 3.32 -27.04
CA VAL A 380 8.91 3.40 -26.40
C VAL A 380 8.95 2.39 -25.28
N ARG A 381 9.80 1.36 -25.42
CA ARG A 381 9.89 0.22 -24.48
C ARG A 381 11.08 0.31 -23.54
N ASP A 382 11.92 1.34 -23.69
CA ASP A 382 13.10 1.60 -22.85
C ASP A 382 12.89 2.83 -21.98
N LEU A 383 12.92 2.64 -20.66
CA LEU A 383 12.84 3.72 -19.68
C LEU A 383 14.25 4.30 -19.39
N PRO A 384 14.35 5.58 -19.02
CA PRO A 384 13.31 6.59 -19.12
C PRO A 384 12.99 6.95 -20.57
N ILE A 385 11.75 7.39 -20.83
CA ILE A 385 11.29 7.90 -22.12
C ILE A 385 11.82 9.34 -22.27
N THR A 386 13.06 9.47 -22.69
CA THR A 386 13.66 10.80 -22.89
C THR A 386 13.16 11.47 -24.17
N ALA A 387 13.23 12.80 -24.22
CA ALA A 387 12.90 13.58 -25.41
C ALA A 387 13.69 13.10 -26.67
N GLU A 388 14.97 12.79 -26.51
CA GLU A 388 15.79 12.25 -27.57
C GLU A 388 15.28 10.90 -28.08
N LYS A 389 15.01 9.95 -27.18
CA LYS A 389 14.49 8.63 -27.57
C LYS A 389 13.17 8.76 -28.33
N LEU A 390 12.24 9.57 -27.80
CA LEU A 390 10.94 9.77 -28.44
C LEU A 390 11.07 10.43 -29.79
N TYR A 391 11.87 11.50 -29.90
CA TYR A 391 12.12 12.20 -31.16
C TYR A 391 12.72 11.29 -32.24
N GLN A 392 13.72 10.49 -31.91
CA GLN A 392 14.30 9.50 -32.83
C GLN A 392 13.29 8.45 -33.27
N ALA A 393 12.50 7.91 -32.32
CA ALA A 393 11.48 6.92 -32.62
C ALA A 393 10.39 7.48 -33.58
N MET A 394 9.96 8.73 -33.37
CA MET A 394 9.01 9.39 -34.29
C MET A 394 9.57 9.58 -35.68
N LYS A 395 10.85 9.96 -35.79
CA LYS A 395 11.52 10.11 -37.12
C LYS A 395 11.61 8.78 -37.87
N HIS A 396 11.92 7.68 -37.20
CA HIS A 396 12.00 6.36 -37.85
C HIS A 396 10.64 5.80 -38.28
N LYS A 397 9.53 6.29 -37.73
CA LYS A 397 8.19 5.92 -38.16
C LYS A 397 7.79 6.59 -39.49
N THR A 398 8.40 7.74 -39.82
CA THR A 398 8.03 8.56 -40.99
C THR A 398 8.70 8.09 -42.25
N VAL A 399 9.52 7.01 -42.24
CA VAL A 399 10.13 6.33 -43.35
C VAL A 399 9.47 4.97 -43.57
#